data_026f7089974341d2c41d8fdb4ecfcdd4
#
_entry.id   026f7089974341d2c41d8fdb4ecfcdd4
#
_cell.length_a   1.000
_cell.length_b   1.000
_cell.length_c   1.000
_cell.angle_alpha   90.00
_cell.angle_beta   90.00
_cell.angle_gamma   90.00
#
_symmetry.space_group_name_H-M   'P 1'
#
loop_
_entity.id
_entity.type
_entity.pdbx_description
1 polymer ?
#
loop_
_entity_poly.entity_id
_entity_poly.type
_entity_poly.pdbx_seq_one_letter_code
_entity_poly.pdbx_strand_id
1 'polypeptide(L)'
;MKTYAMVLSFFTILTIGTLAGCSSSVVKSPDVSDTIRKSLDQASLNDVSVSQDRDKGVVTLGGHVASDADKSQAESIAKSNAAGQVVANEIAVIPPGIESTAKAVNSDLDKAIDKNLDAALMKDQHQTIVMH
;
A
#
# COMPACT_ATOMS: atom_id res chain seq x y z
N MET A 1 9.44 -26.18 -64.23
CA MET A 1 8.95 -26.77 -63.00
C MET A 1 10.13 -26.96 -62.06
N LYS A 2 10.21 -26.12 -61.07
CA LYS A 2 11.39 -26.06 -60.21
C LYS A 2 11.07 -26.78 -58.93
N THR A 3 11.74 -27.87 -58.69
CA THR A 3 11.70 -28.67 -57.49
C THR A 3 12.49 -27.96 -56.40
N TYR A 4 11.83 -27.58 -55.37
CA TYR A 4 12.48 -27.03 -54.18
C TYR A 4 12.88 -28.19 -53.28
N ALA A 5 14.17 -28.39 -53.18
CA ALA A 5 14.76 -29.35 -52.23
C ALA A 5 14.58 -28.84 -50.82
N MET A 6 13.84 -29.59 -50.07
CA MET A 6 13.60 -29.37 -48.64
C MET A 6 14.82 -29.86 -47.87
N VAL A 7 15.63 -28.93 -47.36
CA VAL A 7 16.75 -29.27 -46.50
C VAL A 7 16.21 -29.35 -45.06
N LEU A 8 15.96 -30.58 -44.62
CA LEU A 8 15.72 -30.86 -43.25
C LEU A 8 17.06 -30.81 -42.47
N SER A 9 17.30 -29.71 -41.80
CA SER A 9 18.42 -29.62 -40.89
C SER A 9 18.01 -30.22 -39.55
N PHE A 10 18.49 -31.43 -39.29
CA PHE A 10 18.40 -32.09 -38.01
C PHE A 10 19.29 -31.36 -37.02
N PHE A 11 18.70 -30.55 -36.16
CA PHE A 11 19.39 -29.96 -35.03
C PHE A 11 19.40 -30.97 -33.86
N THR A 12 20.48 -31.68 -33.74
CA THR A 12 20.72 -32.58 -32.61
C THR A 12 21.05 -31.73 -31.39
N ILE A 13 20.08 -31.55 -30.50
CA ILE A 13 20.28 -30.88 -29.23
C ILE A 13 20.96 -31.84 -28.27
N LEU A 14 22.26 -31.66 -28.10
CA LEU A 14 23.05 -32.29 -27.06
C LEU A 14 22.72 -31.63 -25.72
N THR A 15 21.88 -32.28 -24.94
CA THR A 15 21.59 -31.88 -23.56
C THR A 15 22.79 -32.16 -22.67
N ILE A 16 23.62 -31.14 -22.46
CA ILE A 16 24.61 -31.16 -21.39
C ILE A 16 23.88 -30.67 -20.13
N GLY A 17 23.55 -31.62 -19.28
CA GLY A 17 23.05 -31.33 -17.93
C GLY A 17 24.17 -30.75 -17.08
N THR A 18 24.23 -29.43 -16.97
CA THR A 18 24.99 -28.77 -15.93
C THR A 18 24.06 -28.57 -14.76
N LEU A 19 24.24 -29.37 -13.72
CA LEU A 19 23.77 -29.06 -12.37
C LEU A 19 24.56 -27.87 -11.86
N ALA A 20 24.19 -26.70 -12.31
CA ALA A 20 24.66 -25.46 -11.71
C ALA A 20 23.87 -25.25 -10.39
N GLY A 21 24.62 -25.29 -9.29
CA GLY A 21 24.07 -25.11 -7.96
C GLY A 21 23.18 -23.90 -7.86
N CYS A 22 22.03 -24.04 -7.18
CA CYS A 22 21.15 -22.96 -6.81
C CYS A 22 21.86 -21.99 -5.88
N SER A 23 22.64 -21.08 -6.44
CA SER A 23 22.82 -19.78 -5.81
C SER A 23 21.54 -19.01 -6.10
N SER A 24 20.58 -19.09 -5.19
CA SER A 24 19.44 -18.21 -5.19
C SER A 24 19.95 -16.80 -4.90
N SER A 25 20.51 -16.14 -5.89
CA SER A 25 20.60 -14.69 -5.88
C SER A 25 19.15 -14.21 -5.95
N VAL A 26 18.63 -13.83 -4.80
CA VAL A 26 17.32 -13.17 -4.73
C VAL A 26 17.44 -11.91 -5.57
N VAL A 27 16.99 -12.01 -6.81
CA VAL A 27 16.93 -10.85 -7.71
C VAL A 27 15.82 -9.97 -7.18
N LYS A 28 16.21 -8.90 -6.47
CA LYS A 28 15.25 -7.89 -5.99
C LYS A 28 14.55 -7.24 -7.18
N SER A 29 13.25 -7.06 -7.05
CA SER A 29 12.46 -6.31 -8.02
C SER A 29 13.02 -4.89 -8.21
N PRO A 30 12.90 -4.29 -9.40
CA PRO A 30 13.35 -2.93 -9.62
C PRO A 30 12.64 -1.95 -8.67
N ASP A 31 13.35 -0.90 -8.26
CA ASP A 31 12.77 0.14 -7.44
C ASP A 31 11.89 1.05 -8.32
N VAL A 32 10.60 1.03 -8.04
CA VAL A 32 9.59 1.82 -8.76
C VAL A 32 8.85 2.80 -7.85
N SER A 33 9.15 2.80 -6.57
CA SER A 33 8.45 3.62 -5.57
C SER A 33 8.52 5.12 -5.88
N ASP A 34 9.69 5.63 -6.23
CA ASP A 34 9.87 7.05 -6.56
C ASP A 34 9.17 7.44 -7.87
N THR A 35 9.17 6.53 -8.86
CA THR A 35 8.47 6.77 -10.13
C THR A 35 6.97 6.83 -9.91
N ILE A 36 6.43 5.91 -9.10
CA ILE A 36 5.01 5.90 -8.74
C ILE A 36 4.63 7.15 -7.97
N ARG A 37 5.41 7.56 -6.97
CA ARG A 37 5.19 8.80 -6.21
C ARG A 37 5.11 10.02 -7.10
N LYS A 38 6.09 10.21 -7.99
CA LYS A 38 6.09 11.34 -8.94
C LYS A 38 4.86 11.33 -9.83
N SER A 39 4.42 10.16 -10.29
CA SER A 39 3.24 10.05 -11.12
C SER A 39 1.94 10.36 -10.34
N LEU A 40 1.88 9.99 -9.08
CA LEU A 40 0.77 10.32 -8.17
C LEU A 40 0.73 11.83 -7.88
N ASP A 41 1.89 12.45 -7.62
CA ASP A 41 2.00 13.89 -7.41
C ASP A 41 1.52 14.69 -8.63
N GLN A 42 1.88 14.24 -9.83
CA GLN A 42 1.41 14.84 -11.09
C GLN A 42 -0.10 14.72 -11.28
N ALA A 43 -0.72 13.69 -10.70
CA ALA A 43 -2.16 13.48 -10.69
C ALA A 43 -2.87 14.19 -9.50
N SER A 44 -2.14 14.98 -8.72
CA SER A 44 -2.63 15.66 -7.51
C SER A 44 -3.07 14.71 -6.39
N LEU A 45 -2.54 13.50 -6.38
CA LEU A 45 -2.80 12.46 -5.38
C LEU A 45 -1.70 12.44 -4.29
N ASN A 46 -1.41 13.59 -3.69
CA ASN A 46 -0.30 13.79 -2.76
C ASN A 46 -0.49 13.08 -1.41
N ASP A 47 -1.73 12.74 -1.06
CA ASP A 47 -2.07 12.05 0.19
C ASP A 47 -1.96 10.52 0.08
N VAL A 48 -1.57 10.03 -1.09
CA VAL A 48 -1.31 8.61 -1.34
C VAL A 48 0.15 8.30 -1.01
N SER A 49 0.36 7.37 -0.11
CA SER A 49 1.70 6.85 0.22
C SER A 49 2.03 5.61 -0.62
N VAL A 50 3.30 5.45 -0.94
CA VAL A 50 3.82 4.30 -1.68
C VAL A 50 4.87 3.59 -0.84
N SER A 51 4.69 2.32 -0.63
CA SER A 51 5.65 1.42 -0.01
C SER A 51 5.95 0.25 -0.94
N GLN A 52 7.18 -0.20 -1.00
CA GLN A 52 7.59 -1.29 -1.87
C GLN A 52 8.38 -2.35 -1.10
N ASP A 53 7.97 -3.61 -1.23
CA ASP A 53 8.75 -4.77 -0.83
C ASP A 53 9.41 -5.37 -2.08
N ARG A 54 10.68 -5.07 -2.29
CA ARG A 54 11.42 -5.49 -3.47
C ARG A 54 11.74 -6.99 -3.47
N ASP A 55 11.82 -7.59 -2.30
CA ASP A 55 12.11 -9.03 -2.16
C ASP A 55 10.89 -9.87 -2.58
N LYS A 56 9.70 -9.37 -2.29
CA LYS A 56 8.43 -10.00 -2.67
C LYS A 56 7.87 -9.51 -4.00
N GLY A 57 8.38 -8.41 -4.53
CA GLY A 57 7.83 -7.77 -5.73
C GLY A 57 6.42 -7.21 -5.52
N VAL A 58 6.18 -6.56 -4.38
CA VAL A 58 4.88 -5.98 -4.01
C VAL A 58 5.02 -4.49 -3.80
N VAL A 59 4.12 -3.74 -4.40
CA VAL A 59 3.94 -2.30 -4.17
C VAL A 59 2.63 -2.10 -3.42
N THR A 60 2.67 -1.45 -2.27
CA THR A 60 1.50 -1.13 -1.45
C THR A 60 1.20 0.35 -1.53
N LEU A 61 -0.02 0.70 -1.89
CA LEU A 61 -0.55 2.05 -1.84
C LEU A 61 -1.33 2.24 -0.55
N GLY A 62 -1.00 3.24 0.23
CA GLY A 62 -1.69 3.61 1.46
C GLY A 62 -2.13 5.06 1.44
N GLY A 63 -2.57 5.57 2.58
CA GLY A 63 -3.06 6.93 2.71
C GLY A 63 -4.55 7.05 2.45
N HIS A 64 -4.99 8.22 2.02
CA HIS A 64 -6.41 8.49 1.79
C HIS A 64 -6.63 9.38 0.56
N VAL A 65 -7.82 9.28 0.00
CA VAL A 65 -8.27 10.11 -1.13
C VAL A 65 -9.73 10.55 -0.90
N ALA A 66 -10.16 11.56 -1.64
CA ALA A 66 -11.49 12.15 -1.50
C ALA A 66 -12.60 11.33 -2.17
N SER A 67 -12.25 10.48 -3.14
CA SER A 67 -13.23 9.72 -3.93
C SER A 67 -12.71 8.35 -4.35
N ASP A 68 -13.65 7.44 -4.66
CA ASP A 68 -13.32 6.14 -5.26
C ASP A 68 -12.68 6.26 -6.64
N ALA A 69 -12.97 7.32 -7.37
CA ALA A 69 -12.35 7.61 -8.66
C ALA A 69 -10.86 7.89 -8.49
N ASP A 70 -10.48 8.68 -7.48
CA ASP A 70 -9.07 8.96 -7.15
C ASP A 70 -8.32 7.70 -6.71
N LYS A 71 -8.98 6.85 -5.92
CA LYS A 71 -8.46 5.54 -5.51
C LYS A 71 -8.17 4.64 -6.72
N SER A 72 -9.10 4.57 -7.66
CA SER A 72 -8.94 3.79 -8.90
C SER A 72 -7.85 4.38 -9.80
N GLN A 73 -7.76 5.69 -9.85
CA GLN A 73 -6.72 6.39 -10.61
C GLN A 73 -5.33 6.12 -10.02
N ALA A 74 -5.17 6.20 -8.70
CA ALA A 74 -3.93 5.86 -8.01
C ALA A 74 -3.48 4.43 -8.30
N GLU A 75 -4.41 3.48 -8.26
CA GLU A 75 -4.14 2.08 -8.58
C GLU A 75 -3.67 1.90 -10.03
N SER A 76 -4.32 2.56 -10.97
CA SER A 76 -3.97 2.51 -12.40
C SER A 76 -2.57 3.08 -12.64
N ILE A 77 -2.24 4.21 -12.00
CA ILE A 77 -0.90 4.82 -12.06
C ILE A 77 0.15 3.85 -11.50
N ALA A 78 -0.11 3.25 -10.36
CA ALA A 78 0.81 2.31 -9.74
C ALA A 78 1.02 1.07 -10.61
N LYS A 79 -0.04 0.47 -11.13
CA LYS A 79 0.04 -0.69 -12.04
C LYS A 79 0.83 -0.40 -13.32
N SER A 80 0.66 0.79 -13.88
CA SER A 80 1.40 1.21 -15.09
C SER A 80 2.90 1.36 -14.85
N ASN A 81 3.30 1.68 -13.62
CA ASN A 81 4.69 1.92 -13.24
C ASN A 81 5.31 0.79 -12.40
N ALA A 82 4.54 -0.23 -12.06
CA ALA A 82 4.98 -1.31 -11.17
C ALA A 82 5.96 -2.30 -11.80
N ALA A 83 6.24 -2.21 -13.10
CA ALA A 83 7.13 -3.13 -13.82
C ALA A 83 6.79 -4.63 -13.60
N GLY A 84 5.51 -4.97 -13.61
CA GLY A 84 5.01 -6.34 -13.43
C GLY A 84 4.91 -6.79 -11.97
N GLN A 85 5.21 -5.94 -11.00
CA GLN A 85 5.04 -6.24 -9.57
C GLN A 85 3.56 -6.19 -9.18
N VAL A 86 3.22 -6.86 -8.08
CA VAL A 86 1.87 -6.84 -7.52
C VAL A 86 1.59 -5.49 -6.87
N VAL A 87 0.44 -4.89 -7.17
CA VAL A 87 0.00 -3.65 -6.53
C VAL A 87 -1.13 -3.97 -5.54
N ALA A 88 -0.88 -3.71 -4.26
CA ALA A 88 -1.86 -3.78 -3.20
C ALA A 88 -2.43 -2.38 -2.94
N ASN A 89 -3.73 -2.19 -3.08
CA ASN A 89 -4.40 -0.91 -2.90
C ASN A 89 -5.11 -0.87 -1.55
N GLU A 90 -4.46 -0.25 -0.58
CA GLU A 90 -4.97 -0.05 0.80
C GLU A 90 -5.39 1.41 1.06
N ILE A 91 -5.65 2.18 -0.01
CA ILE A 91 -6.06 3.58 0.09
C ILE A 91 -7.47 3.66 0.70
N ALA A 92 -7.62 4.47 1.74
CA ALA A 92 -8.91 4.80 2.31
C ALA A 92 -9.59 5.91 1.50
N VAL A 93 -10.91 5.83 1.33
CA VAL A 93 -11.71 6.92 0.73
C VAL A 93 -12.36 7.70 1.85
N ILE A 94 -12.00 8.98 1.99
CA ILE A 94 -12.54 9.89 2.98
C ILE A 94 -13.12 11.09 2.23
N PRO A 95 -14.44 11.14 2.02
CA PRO A 95 -15.08 12.27 1.36
C PRO A 95 -14.80 13.59 2.07
N PRO A 96 -14.62 14.69 1.37
CA PRO A 96 -14.40 16.00 1.97
C PRO A 96 -15.56 16.40 2.88
N GLY A 97 -15.24 16.89 4.08
CA GLY A 97 -16.21 17.25 5.10
C GLY A 97 -16.35 16.24 6.25
N ILE A 98 -15.96 14.99 6.07
CA ILE A 98 -16.00 13.97 7.15
C ILE A 98 -14.77 14.09 8.06
N GLU A 99 -13.63 14.52 7.55
CA GLU A 99 -12.40 14.70 8.36
C GLU A 99 -12.61 15.70 9.50
N SER A 100 -13.25 16.83 9.24
CA SER A 100 -13.55 17.83 10.26
C SER A 100 -14.54 17.29 11.29
N THR A 101 -15.51 16.49 10.86
CA THR A 101 -16.50 15.86 11.75
C THR A 101 -15.85 14.79 12.63
N ALA A 102 -15.03 13.93 12.07
CA ALA A 102 -14.31 12.90 12.83
C ALA A 102 -13.35 13.50 13.86
N LYS A 103 -12.66 14.58 13.51
CA LYS A 103 -11.78 15.32 14.43
C LYS A 103 -12.56 16.02 15.54
N ALA A 104 -13.72 16.60 15.23
CA ALA A 104 -14.60 17.21 16.21
C ALA A 104 -15.18 16.19 17.20
N VAL A 105 -15.64 15.04 16.71
CA VAL A 105 -16.16 13.95 17.55
C VAL A 105 -15.08 13.41 18.49
N ASN A 106 -13.87 13.20 18.04
CA ASN A 106 -12.77 12.75 18.89
C ASN A 106 -12.45 13.77 19.99
N SER A 107 -12.41 15.07 19.67
CA SER A 107 -12.19 16.14 20.64
C SER A 107 -13.29 16.21 21.70
N ASP A 108 -14.54 16.00 21.30
CA ASP A 108 -15.67 16.02 22.22
C ASP A 108 -15.70 14.77 23.12
N LEU A 109 -15.29 13.63 22.61
CA LEU A 109 -15.12 12.39 23.39
C LEU A 109 -14.03 12.54 24.45
N ASP A 110 -12.87 13.09 24.09
CA ASP A 110 -11.78 13.33 25.04
C ASP A 110 -12.22 14.25 26.18
N LYS A 111 -12.93 15.33 25.89
CA LYS A 111 -13.49 16.24 26.91
C LYS A 111 -14.53 15.57 27.80
N ALA A 112 -15.34 14.67 27.23
CA ALA A 112 -16.33 13.94 28.00
C ALA A 112 -15.68 12.91 28.95
N ILE A 113 -14.60 12.28 28.54
CA ILE A 113 -13.81 11.35 29.37
C ILE A 113 -13.17 12.09 30.53
N ASP A 114 -12.54 13.25 30.31
CA ASP A 114 -11.92 14.05 31.36
C ASP A 114 -12.94 14.49 32.43
N LYS A 115 -14.10 14.98 32.01
CA LYS A 115 -15.17 15.37 32.93
C LYS A 115 -15.71 14.21 33.77
N ASN A 116 -15.84 13.05 33.15
CA ASN A 116 -16.31 11.84 33.87
C ASN A 116 -15.28 11.34 34.87
N LEU A 117 -14.01 11.44 34.53
CA LEU A 117 -12.91 11.06 35.43
C LEU A 117 -12.84 11.98 36.64
N ASP A 118 -12.93 13.28 36.46
CA ASP A 118 -12.96 14.27 37.55
C ASP A 118 -14.17 14.06 38.45
N ALA A 119 -15.34 13.81 37.92
CA ALA A 119 -16.55 13.53 38.69
C ALA A 119 -16.41 12.23 39.50
N ALA A 120 -15.78 11.20 38.95
CA ALA A 120 -15.52 9.94 39.67
C ALA A 120 -14.52 10.13 40.80
N LEU A 121 -13.44 10.89 40.61
CA LEU A 121 -12.44 11.20 41.61
C LEU A 121 -13.00 12.03 42.77
N MET A 122 -13.83 13.04 42.49
CA MET A 122 -14.49 13.86 43.51
C MET A 122 -15.46 13.05 44.35
N LYS A 123 -16.16 12.09 43.77
CA LYS A 123 -17.08 11.21 44.47
C LYS A 123 -16.35 10.29 45.44
N ASP A 124 -15.19 9.79 45.05
CA ASP A 124 -14.38 8.92 45.91
C ASP A 124 -13.78 9.67 47.13
N GLN A 125 -13.33 10.89 46.92
CA GLN A 125 -12.85 11.76 48.00
C GLN A 125 -13.95 12.09 49.03
N HIS A 126 -15.18 12.28 48.56
CA HIS A 126 -16.30 12.58 49.46
C HIS A 126 -16.71 11.36 50.31
N GLN A 127 -16.54 10.16 49.78
CA GLN A 127 -16.86 8.94 50.48
C GLN A 127 -15.83 8.60 51.58
N THR A 128 -14.59 9.03 51.42
CA THR A 128 -13.53 8.80 52.41
C THR A 128 -13.68 9.69 53.67
N ILE A 129 -14.34 10.85 53.56
CA ILE A 129 -14.55 11.78 54.67
C ILE A 129 -15.71 11.35 55.58
N VAL A 130 -16.64 10.54 55.11
CA VAL A 130 -17.85 10.12 55.84
C VAL A 130 -17.61 8.87 56.70
N MET A 131 -16.44 8.25 56.64
CA MET A 131 -16.09 7.04 57.39
C MET A 131 -15.32 7.30 58.69
N HIS A 132 -15.47 8.47 59.30
CA HIS A 132 -14.96 8.76 60.64
C HIS A 132 -16.08 8.97 61.65
#